data_6a15db9fab89ac940ff46a8688a4af9d
#
_entry.id   6a15db9fab89ac940ff46a8688a4af9d
#
_cell.length_a   1.000
_cell.length_b   1.000
_cell.length_c   1.000
_cell.angle_alpha   90.00
_cell.angle_beta   90.00
_cell.angle_gamma   90.00
#
_symmetry.space_group_name_H-M   'P 1'
#
loop_
_entity.id
_entity.type
_entity.pdbx_description
1 polymer ?
#
loop_
_entity_poly.entity_id
_entity_poly.type
_entity_poly.pdbx_seq_one_letter_code
_entity_poly.pdbx_strand_id
1 'polypeptide(L)'
;MNFYLPYNISIYVKARHVCMIKSMTGFGRFESVTDTCKISVEIKAVNHRYLDLGIKMPKKFNFFEAAMRTLLKDYIQRGKVDVFITYEDYTDEKVSLKYNSSLAAEYMESFKKMAEQFGIDNDVKVSMLSRCPEVLTMEQVPEDEDQMWAVLEEALRKAAENFVETRVREGENLKNDLIGKLDNMLSLVDFIEERSPKVIEEYRKKLEDKVKDMLQSTTIDESRILTEVTIFADKICVDEETVRLRSHIEGMKKELLKGGSVGRKVDFIAQEMNRESNTILSKSNDMEISDQAIILKTEIEKVREQIQNIE
;
A
#
# COMPACT_ATOMS: atom_id res chain seq x y z
N MET A 1 28.45 -3.57 36.56
CA MET A 1 27.25 -4.35 36.19
C MET A 1 26.67 -3.69 34.96
N ASN A 2 26.98 -4.24 33.76
CA ASN A 2 26.71 -3.61 32.47
C ASN A 2 25.24 -3.79 32.06
N PHE A 3 24.51 -2.68 31.99
CA PHE A 3 23.23 -2.64 31.27
C PHE A 3 23.52 -2.50 29.78
N TYR A 4 23.43 -3.59 29.05
CA TYR A 4 23.39 -3.58 27.58
C TYR A 4 21.98 -3.16 27.15
N LEU A 5 21.88 -2.01 26.53
CA LEU A 5 20.70 -1.45 25.90
C LEU A 5 20.35 -2.23 24.61
N PRO A 6 19.06 -2.62 24.39
CA PRO A 6 18.64 -3.31 23.16
C PRO A 6 18.37 -2.33 21.99
N TYR A 7 19.07 -1.19 21.95
CA TYR A 7 18.84 -0.12 20.94
C TYR A 7 19.39 -0.41 19.52
N ASN A 8 20.24 -1.44 19.37
CA ASN A 8 20.93 -1.65 18.08
C ASN A 8 20.20 -2.49 17.04
N ILE A 9 19.19 -3.30 17.42
CA ILE A 9 18.49 -4.17 16.47
C ILE A 9 17.50 -3.36 15.62
N SER A 10 16.82 -2.37 16.21
CA SER A 10 15.86 -1.50 15.49
C SER A 10 16.52 -0.63 14.41
N ILE A 11 17.75 -0.17 14.62
CA ILE A 11 18.48 0.67 13.64
C ILE A 11 18.96 -0.18 12.46
N TYR A 12 19.41 -1.41 12.68
CA TYR A 12 19.83 -2.33 11.61
C TYR A 12 18.64 -2.83 10.76
N VAL A 13 17.50 -3.07 11.37
CA VAL A 13 16.26 -3.43 10.67
C VAL A 13 15.76 -2.23 9.85
N LYS A 14 15.74 -1.02 10.41
CA LYS A 14 15.39 0.22 9.67
C LYS A 14 16.32 0.48 8.47
N ALA A 15 17.61 0.30 8.60
CA ALA A 15 18.58 0.53 7.52
C ALA A 15 18.43 -0.48 6.35
N ARG A 16 18.12 -1.73 6.64
CA ARG A 16 17.90 -2.76 5.60
C ARG A 16 16.63 -2.54 4.77
N HIS A 17 15.59 -1.96 5.36
CA HIS A 17 14.30 -1.75 4.70
C HIS A 17 14.24 -0.47 3.84
N VAL A 18 15.23 0.42 3.92
CA VAL A 18 15.29 1.68 3.15
C VAL A 18 15.56 1.44 1.67
N CYS A 19 16.27 0.37 1.32
CA CYS A 19 16.62 0.04 -0.07
C CYS A 19 15.72 -1.00 -0.72
N MET A 20 14.71 -1.55 -0.02
CA MET A 20 13.81 -2.57 -0.58
C MET A 20 12.56 -1.94 -1.17
N ILE A 21 12.11 -2.50 -2.28
CA ILE A 21 10.77 -2.16 -2.84
C ILE A 21 9.71 -2.68 -1.88
N LYS A 22 8.73 -1.84 -1.55
CA LYS A 22 7.60 -2.19 -0.70
C LYS A 22 6.30 -2.14 -1.50
N SER A 23 5.40 -3.07 -1.25
CA SER A 23 4.02 -2.96 -1.73
C SER A 23 3.28 -1.87 -0.96
N MET A 24 2.37 -1.14 -1.63
CA MET A 24 1.45 -0.21 -0.96
C MET A 24 0.33 -0.92 -0.21
N THR A 25 0.06 -2.18 -0.53
CA THR A 25 -0.84 -3.06 0.21
C THR A 25 -0.06 -3.83 1.27
N GLY A 26 -0.71 -4.17 2.36
CA GLY A 26 -0.09 -4.96 3.42
C GLY A 26 -1.04 -5.26 4.55
N PHE A 27 -0.66 -6.26 5.33
CA PHE A 27 -1.37 -6.70 6.51
C PHE A 27 -0.38 -7.03 7.62
N GLY A 28 -0.66 -6.54 8.84
CA GLY A 28 0.08 -6.90 10.03
C GLY A 28 -0.88 -7.16 11.18
N ARG A 29 -0.65 -8.20 11.94
CA ARG A 29 -1.41 -8.51 13.16
C ARG A 29 -0.46 -8.94 14.25
N PHE A 30 -0.75 -8.49 15.44
CA PHE A 30 -0.12 -8.97 16.64
C PHE A 30 -1.16 -9.08 17.77
N GLU A 31 -1.02 -10.10 18.58
CA GLU A 31 -1.88 -10.36 19.72
C GLU A 31 -1.00 -10.60 20.95
N SER A 32 -1.25 -9.85 22.01
CA SER A 32 -0.61 -10.02 23.30
C SER A 32 -1.65 -10.50 24.31
N VAL A 33 -1.36 -11.58 24.98
CA VAL A 33 -2.19 -12.13 26.04
C VAL A 33 -1.37 -12.09 27.31
N THR A 34 -1.86 -11.39 28.32
CA THR A 34 -1.31 -11.35 29.68
C THR A 34 -2.30 -12.00 30.63
N ASP A 35 -1.92 -12.18 31.88
CA ASP A 35 -2.84 -12.71 32.91
C ASP A 35 -4.02 -11.76 33.18
N THR A 36 -3.87 -10.49 32.84
CA THR A 36 -4.85 -9.43 33.12
C THR A 36 -5.66 -8.99 31.92
N CYS A 37 -5.11 -9.10 30.71
CA CYS A 37 -5.79 -8.60 29.50
C CYS A 37 -5.29 -9.28 28.24
N LYS A 38 -6.10 -9.16 27.18
CA LYS A 38 -5.77 -9.50 25.82
C LYS A 38 -5.89 -8.28 24.94
N ILE A 39 -4.82 -7.94 24.22
CA ILE A 39 -4.79 -6.88 23.21
C ILE A 39 -4.50 -7.49 21.87
N SER A 40 -5.33 -7.20 20.86
CA SER A 40 -5.04 -7.54 19.46
C SER A 40 -5.01 -6.27 18.64
N VAL A 41 -3.97 -6.12 17.82
CA VAL A 41 -3.77 -5.02 16.90
C VAL A 41 -3.70 -5.57 15.50
N GLU A 42 -4.57 -5.09 14.60
CA GLU A 42 -4.55 -5.37 13.17
C GLU A 42 -4.30 -4.09 12.39
N ILE A 43 -3.37 -4.13 11.43
CA ILE A 43 -3.03 -3.03 10.54
C ILE A 43 -3.27 -3.50 9.11
N LYS A 44 -4.09 -2.77 8.36
CA LYS A 44 -4.39 -3.01 6.93
C LYS A 44 -4.10 -1.76 6.14
N ALA A 45 -3.43 -1.90 5.00
CA ALA A 45 -3.19 -0.78 4.09
C ALA A 45 -3.65 -1.10 2.67
N VAL A 46 -4.15 -0.05 2.00
CA VAL A 46 -4.46 -0.04 0.58
C VAL A 46 -3.77 1.14 -0.09
N ASN A 47 -3.59 1.04 -1.41
CA ASN A 47 -2.97 2.09 -2.18
C ASN A 47 -3.72 3.42 -2.02
N HIS A 48 -3.00 4.47 -1.64
CA HIS A 48 -3.51 5.84 -1.58
C HIS A 48 -2.38 6.85 -1.76
N ARG A 49 -2.70 7.99 -2.37
CA ARG A 49 -1.69 9.03 -2.71
C ARG A 49 -1.02 9.64 -1.49
N TYR A 50 -1.75 9.82 -0.39
CA TYR A 50 -1.29 10.43 0.86
C TYR A 50 -1.41 9.42 2.00
N LEU A 51 -0.74 9.70 3.12
CA LEU A 51 -0.97 8.94 4.34
C LEU A 51 -2.33 9.33 4.94
N ASP A 52 -3.28 8.40 4.93
CA ASP A 52 -4.56 8.50 5.61
C ASP A 52 -4.62 7.39 6.68
N LEU A 53 -4.60 7.78 7.95
CA LEU A 53 -4.50 6.86 9.07
C LEU A 53 -5.82 6.86 9.86
N GLY A 54 -6.61 5.82 9.72
CA GLY A 54 -7.79 5.54 10.50
C GLY A 54 -7.49 4.60 11.68
N ILE A 55 -7.78 5.01 12.93
CA ILE A 55 -7.60 4.15 14.10
C ILE A 55 -8.97 3.89 14.72
N LYS A 56 -9.35 2.60 14.80
CA LYS A 56 -10.55 2.14 15.48
C LYS A 56 -10.15 1.40 16.74
N MET A 57 -10.62 1.90 17.89
CA MET A 57 -10.20 1.41 19.21
C MET A 57 -11.31 1.56 20.23
N PRO A 58 -11.26 0.82 21.37
CA PRO A 58 -12.13 1.05 22.53
C PRO A 58 -11.97 2.47 23.10
N LYS A 59 -13.04 3.05 23.60
CA LYS A 59 -13.06 4.43 24.12
C LYS A 59 -11.98 4.73 25.17
N LYS A 60 -11.61 3.74 25.97
CA LYS A 60 -10.59 3.87 27.02
C LYS A 60 -9.19 4.19 26.49
N PHE A 61 -8.90 3.94 25.20
CA PHE A 61 -7.62 4.25 24.56
C PHE A 61 -7.60 5.59 23.81
N ASN A 62 -8.70 6.35 23.77
CA ASN A 62 -8.81 7.58 22.99
C ASN A 62 -7.73 8.62 23.34
N PHE A 63 -7.29 8.68 24.58
CA PHE A 63 -6.25 9.62 25.02
C PHE A 63 -4.85 9.25 24.49
N PHE A 64 -4.62 8.00 24.08
CA PHE A 64 -3.38 7.57 23.44
C PHE A 64 -3.35 7.78 21.92
N GLU A 65 -4.42 8.26 21.29
CA GLU A 65 -4.52 8.37 19.83
C GLU A 65 -3.35 9.15 19.21
N ALA A 66 -2.95 10.28 19.82
CA ALA A 66 -1.86 11.10 19.31
C ALA A 66 -0.51 10.38 19.37
N ALA A 67 -0.25 9.64 20.45
CA ALA A 67 0.97 8.84 20.61
C ALA A 67 1.01 7.69 19.60
N MET A 68 -0.11 6.98 19.39
CA MET A 68 -0.23 5.92 18.40
C MET A 68 0.02 6.44 16.98
N ARG A 69 -0.57 7.58 16.62
CA ARG A 69 -0.34 8.21 15.30
C ARG A 69 1.12 8.58 15.09
N THR A 70 1.79 9.07 16.11
CA THR A 70 3.22 9.41 16.05
C THR A 70 4.07 8.16 15.85
N LEU A 71 3.82 7.11 16.62
CA LEU A 71 4.51 5.83 16.50
C LEU A 71 4.35 5.21 15.11
N LEU A 72 3.12 5.17 14.58
CA LEU A 72 2.83 4.56 13.28
C LEU A 72 3.45 5.33 12.10
N LYS A 73 3.63 6.65 12.20
CA LYS A 73 4.34 7.45 11.17
C LYS A 73 5.80 7.06 11.00
N ASP A 74 6.45 6.46 12.01
CA ASP A 74 7.81 5.94 11.91
C ASP A 74 7.92 4.72 10.98
N TYR A 75 6.82 3.98 10.81
CA TYR A 75 6.75 2.76 10.01
C TYR A 75 6.09 2.97 8.66
N ILE A 76 5.17 3.96 8.54
CA ILE A 76 4.28 4.12 7.40
C ILE A 76 4.35 5.56 6.90
N GLN A 77 4.78 5.73 5.66
CA GLN A 77 4.95 7.07 5.04
C GLN A 77 3.79 7.43 4.10
N ARG A 78 3.12 6.42 3.51
CA ARG A 78 2.09 6.59 2.49
C ARG A 78 1.06 5.45 2.54
N GLY A 79 -0.13 5.71 1.99
CA GLY A 79 -1.22 4.74 1.89
C GLY A 79 -2.40 5.10 2.80
N LYS A 80 -3.56 4.52 2.53
CA LYS A 80 -4.68 4.53 3.46
C LYS A 80 -4.55 3.31 4.37
N VAL A 81 -4.40 3.58 5.67
CA VAL A 81 -4.09 2.57 6.68
C VAL A 81 -5.19 2.56 7.73
N ASP A 82 -5.85 1.44 7.87
CA ASP A 82 -6.83 1.19 8.92
C ASP A 82 -6.18 0.33 10.01
N VAL A 83 -6.21 0.83 11.24
CA VAL A 83 -5.71 0.15 12.44
C VAL A 83 -6.92 -0.22 13.31
N PHE A 84 -7.03 -1.49 13.66
CA PHE A 84 -8.08 -2.01 14.52
C PHE A 84 -7.44 -2.52 15.79
N ILE A 85 -7.88 -1.98 16.93
CA ILE A 85 -7.42 -2.37 18.26
C ILE A 85 -8.61 -2.98 19.00
N THR A 86 -8.45 -4.22 19.45
CA THR A 86 -9.40 -4.88 20.34
C THR A 86 -8.74 -5.11 21.70
N TYR A 87 -9.52 -5.01 22.74
CA TYR A 87 -9.08 -5.21 24.12
C TYR A 87 -10.12 -6.01 24.87
N GLU A 88 -9.68 -7.04 25.53
CA GLU A 88 -10.48 -7.86 26.44
C GLU A 88 -9.80 -7.81 27.81
N ASP A 89 -10.58 -7.43 28.83
CA ASP A 89 -10.13 -7.37 30.21
C ASP A 89 -10.48 -8.70 30.91
N TYR A 90 -9.49 -9.32 31.54
CA TYR A 90 -9.67 -10.57 32.31
C TYR A 90 -9.65 -10.29 33.82
N THR A 91 -9.40 -9.05 34.22
CA THR A 91 -9.50 -8.69 35.63
C THR A 91 -10.96 -8.53 36.01
N ASP A 92 -11.34 -9.07 37.19
CA ASP A 92 -12.62 -8.79 37.78
C ASP A 92 -12.73 -7.26 37.91
N GLU A 93 -13.85 -6.69 37.39
CA GLU A 93 -14.11 -5.26 37.52
C GLU A 93 -13.92 -4.81 38.97
N LYS A 94 -12.80 -4.15 39.26
CA LYS A 94 -12.55 -3.55 40.56
C LYS A 94 -13.45 -2.33 40.70
N VAL A 95 -14.69 -2.61 41.06
CA VAL A 95 -15.65 -1.57 41.41
C VAL A 95 -15.44 -1.26 42.89
N SER A 96 -15.03 -0.06 43.19
CA SER A 96 -15.01 0.44 44.57
C SER A 96 -16.32 1.17 44.91
N LEU A 97 -16.86 0.87 46.05
CA LEU A 97 -18.03 1.57 46.55
C LEU A 97 -17.57 2.83 47.33
N LYS A 98 -17.87 4.00 46.80
CA LYS A 98 -17.57 5.26 47.46
C LYS A 98 -18.76 5.72 48.26
N TYR A 99 -18.54 5.95 49.55
CA TYR A 99 -19.52 6.49 50.47
C TYR A 99 -19.32 8.00 50.68
N ASN A 100 -20.34 8.79 50.33
CA ASN A 100 -20.36 10.25 50.57
C ASN A 100 -21.01 10.56 51.90
N SER A 101 -20.17 10.62 52.95
CA SER A 101 -20.64 10.86 54.33
C SER A 101 -21.24 12.25 54.54
N SER A 102 -20.75 13.27 53.79
CA SER A 102 -21.29 14.64 53.90
C SER A 102 -22.73 14.70 53.39
N LEU A 103 -22.95 14.14 52.20
CA LEU A 103 -24.27 14.11 51.59
C LEU A 103 -25.26 13.23 52.39
N ALA A 104 -24.78 12.12 52.94
CA ALA A 104 -25.58 11.27 53.83
C ALA A 104 -26.04 12.03 55.08
N ALA A 105 -25.18 12.86 55.69
CA ALA A 105 -25.52 13.68 56.82
C ALA A 105 -26.57 14.76 56.45
N GLU A 106 -26.47 15.39 55.29
CA GLU A 106 -27.47 16.36 54.83
C GLU A 106 -28.85 15.72 54.58
N TYR A 107 -28.88 14.49 54.01
CA TYR A 107 -30.12 13.73 53.89
C TYR A 107 -30.74 13.42 55.26
N MET A 108 -29.94 12.99 56.22
CA MET A 108 -30.42 12.70 57.58
C MET A 108 -31.01 13.94 58.27
N GLU A 109 -30.34 15.09 58.10
CA GLU A 109 -30.86 16.36 58.66
C GLU A 109 -32.17 16.78 57.97
N SER A 110 -32.25 16.61 56.64
CA SER A 110 -33.46 16.93 55.88
C SER A 110 -34.65 16.02 56.29
N PHE A 111 -34.40 14.72 56.43
CA PHE A 111 -35.41 13.77 56.88
C PHE A 111 -35.92 14.13 58.33
N LYS A 112 -35.03 14.55 59.22
CA LYS A 112 -35.42 15.01 60.56
C LYS A 112 -36.30 16.25 60.51
N LYS A 113 -35.94 17.26 59.70
CA LYS A 113 -36.75 18.45 59.47
C LYS A 113 -38.12 18.14 58.88
N MET A 114 -38.21 17.22 57.93
CA MET A 114 -39.46 16.76 57.31
C MET A 114 -40.36 16.09 58.38
N ALA A 115 -39.82 15.21 59.23
CA ALA A 115 -40.56 14.54 60.31
C ALA A 115 -41.13 15.53 61.27
N GLU A 116 -40.34 16.51 61.73
CA GLU A 116 -40.75 17.56 62.59
C GLU A 116 -41.82 18.49 61.97
N GLN A 117 -41.65 18.88 60.71
CA GLN A 117 -42.57 19.80 60.02
C GLN A 117 -43.95 19.19 59.76
N PHE A 118 -44.00 17.89 59.43
CA PHE A 118 -45.26 17.23 59.11
C PHE A 118 -45.87 16.37 60.26
N GLY A 119 -45.14 16.26 61.35
CA GLY A 119 -45.62 15.48 62.53
C GLY A 119 -45.67 13.98 62.27
N ILE A 120 -44.76 13.47 61.46
CA ILE A 120 -44.64 12.05 61.11
C ILE A 120 -43.42 11.44 61.76
N ASP A 121 -43.43 10.13 61.98
CA ASP A 121 -42.27 9.44 62.55
C ASP A 121 -41.12 9.38 61.53
N ASN A 122 -39.90 9.58 62.02
CA ASN A 122 -38.68 9.38 61.23
C ASN A 122 -38.30 7.90 61.28
N ASP A 123 -38.62 7.16 60.20
CA ASP A 123 -38.36 5.75 60.07
C ASP A 123 -37.12 5.43 59.20
N VAL A 124 -36.24 6.42 58.98
CA VAL A 124 -35.07 6.29 58.13
C VAL A 124 -34.13 5.20 58.61
N LYS A 125 -33.93 4.20 57.76
CA LYS A 125 -32.98 3.08 57.96
C LYS A 125 -31.78 3.22 57.04
N VAL A 126 -30.71 2.55 57.41
CA VAL A 126 -29.48 2.49 56.54
C VAL A 126 -29.81 2.06 55.13
N SER A 127 -30.77 1.14 54.96
CA SER A 127 -31.21 0.66 53.64
C SER A 127 -31.94 1.74 52.80
N MET A 128 -32.54 2.74 53.44
CA MET A 128 -33.15 3.89 52.74
C MET A 128 -32.06 4.90 52.38
N LEU A 129 -31.20 5.24 53.32
CA LEU A 129 -30.11 6.19 53.14
C LEU A 129 -29.14 5.73 52.04
N SER A 130 -28.86 4.43 52.00
CA SER A 130 -27.98 3.84 50.93
C SER A 130 -28.57 3.94 49.53
N ARG A 131 -29.88 4.12 49.38
CA ARG A 131 -30.56 4.31 48.09
C ARG A 131 -30.74 5.76 47.68
N CYS A 132 -30.41 6.70 48.60
CA CYS A 132 -30.45 8.12 48.25
C CYS A 132 -29.41 8.42 47.18
N PRO A 133 -29.74 9.23 46.16
CA PRO A 133 -28.84 9.59 45.10
C PRO A 133 -27.49 10.07 45.61
N GLU A 134 -26.41 9.63 45.02
CA GLU A 134 -25.02 10.08 45.29
C GLU A 134 -24.47 9.73 46.69
N VAL A 135 -25.24 9.06 47.57
CA VAL A 135 -24.77 8.62 48.88
C VAL A 135 -23.81 7.43 48.76
N LEU A 136 -24.14 6.49 47.88
CA LEU A 136 -23.27 5.39 47.50
C LEU A 136 -23.11 5.40 45.98
N THR A 137 -21.90 5.62 45.50
CA THR A 137 -21.55 5.59 44.10
C THR A 137 -20.58 4.48 43.85
N MET A 138 -20.76 3.76 42.74
CA MET A 138 -19.78 2.80 42.24
C MET A 138 -18.76 3.55 41.39
N GLU A 139 -17.52 3.60 41.84
CA GLU A 139 -16.41 4.17 41.06
C GLU A 139 -15.53 3.03 40.51
N GLN A 140 -15.21 3.10 39.23
CA GLN A 140 -14.19 2.24 38.69
C GLN A 140 -12.84 2.70 39.21
N VAL A 141 -12.02 1.76 39.67
CA VAL A 141 -10.64 2.07 40.08
C VAL A 141 -9.88 2.51 38.84
N PRO A 142 -9.21 3.68 38.89
CA PRO A 142 -8.40 4.12 37.71
C PRO A 142 -7.37 3.05 37.36
N GLU A 143 -7.39 2.63 36.10
CA GLU A 143 -6.34 1.77 35.57
C GLU A 143 -5.03 2.60 35.47
N ASP A 144 -3.88 1.94 35.63
CA ASP A 144 -2.57 2.56 35.46
C ASP A 144 -2.34 2.85 33.95
N GLU A 145 -2.45 4.12 33.56
CA GLU A 145 -2.31 4.59 32.20
C GLU A 145 -0.94 4.25 31.61
N ASP A 146 0.12 4.31 32.42
CA ASP A 146 1.49 4.01 31.96
C ASP A 146 1.65 2.52 31.64
N GLN A 147 1.10 1.64 32.47
CA GLN A 147 1.11 0.19 32.21
C GLN A 147 0.28 -0.14 30.97
N MET A 148 -0.89 0.48 30.83
CA MET A 148 -1.79 0.28 29.70
C MET A 148 -1.13 0.73 28.37
N TRP A 149 -0.44 1.89 28.40
CA TRP A 149 0.33 2.36 27.26
C TRP A 149 1.47 1.41 26.91
N ALA A 150 2.23 0.92 27.88
CA ALA A 150 3.37 0.03 27.63
C ALA A 150 2.94 -1.26 26.89
N VAL A 151 1.83 -1.90 27.29
CA VAL A 151 1.31 -3.09 26.64
C VAL A 151 0.77 -2.78 25.24
N LEU A 152 0.06 -1.66 25.08
CA LEU A 152 -0.46 -1.21 23.79
C LEU A 152 0.66 -0.83 22.82
N GLU A 153 1.69 -0.10 23.29
CA GLU A 153 2.84 0.30 22.48
C GLU A 153 3.60 -0.92 21.96
N GLU A 154 3.85 -1.92 22.81
CA GLU A 154 4.50 -3.16 22.40
C GLU A 154 3.69 -3.88 21.31
N ALA A 155 2.38 -4.01 21.50
CA ALA A 155 1.50 -4.65 20.53
C ALA A 155 1.45 -3.89 19.19
N LEU A 156 1.40 -2.55 19.24
CA LEU A 156 1.44 -1.70 18.05
C LEU A 156 2.77 -1.82 17.29
N ARG A 157 3.90 -1.81 18.00
CA ARG A 157 5.22 -1.96 17.38
C ARG A 157 5.36 -3.29 16.66
N LYS A 158 5.01 -4.39 17.32
CA LYS A 158 5.07 -5.73 16.72
C LYS A 158 4.10 -5.89 15.54
N ALA A 159 2.88 -5.35 15.64
CA ALA A 159 1.95 -5.36 14.51
C ALA A 159 2.47 -4.52 13.32
N ALA A 160 3.11 -3.36 13.59
CA ALA A 160 3.72 -2.52 12.57
C ALA A 160 4.96 -3.17 11.94
N GLU A 161 5.78 -3.89 12.68
CA GLU A 161 6.91 -4.67 12.17
C GLU A 161 6.42 -5.79 11.24
N ASN A 162 5.45 -6.60 11.66
CA ASN A 162 4.82 -7.63 10.83
C ASN A 162 4.18 -7.05 9.55
N PHE A 163 3.57 -5.88 9.67
CA PHE A 163 3.01 -5.15 8.54
C PHE A 163 4.09 -4.74 7.53
N VAL A 164 5.20 -4.15 7.98
CA VAL A 164 6.32 -3.77 7.12
C VAL A 164 6.97 -4.99 6.47
N GLU A 165 7.15 -6.09 7.20
CA GLU A 165 7.70 -7.33 6.67
C GLU A 165 6.82 -7.90 5.55
N THR A 166 5.51 -7.90 5.73
CA THR A 166 4.55 -8.34 4.70
C THR A 166 4.66 -7.48 3.45
N ARG A 167 4.74 -6.15 3.59
CA ARG A 167 4.91 -5.22 2.47
C ARG A 167 6.22 -5.41 1.71
N VAL A 168 7.31 -5.69 2.41
CA VAL A 168 8.62 -5.96 1.80
C VAL A 168 8.57 -7.26 1.00
N ARG A 169 8.01 -8.34 1.59
CA ARG A 169 7.86 -9.63 0.90
C ARG A 169 6.99 -9.53 -0.35
N GLU A 170 5.87 -8.82 -0.27
CA GLU A 170 4.98 -8.60 -1.40
C GLU A 170 5.63 -7.70 -2.46
N GLY A 171 6.37 -6.66 -2.06
CA GLY A 171 7.14 -5.80 -2.94
C GLY A 171 8.23 -6.55 -3.72
N GLU A 172 8.92 -7.49 -3.09
CA GLU A 172 9.91 -8.35 -3.75
C GLU A 172 9.26 -9.29 -4.79
N ASN A 173 8.10 -9.84 -4.47
CA ASN A 173 7.33 -10.66 -5.42
C ASN A 173 6.88 -9.83 -6.63
N LEU A 174 6.36 -8.61 -6.40
CA LEU A 174 5.97 -7.69 -7.47
C LEU A 174 7.18 -7.31 -8.36
N LYS A 175 8.33 -7.02 -7.75
CA LYS A 175 9.56 -6.72 -8.48
C LYS A 175 9.97 -7.86 -9.42
N ASN A 176 9.95 -9.09 -8.92
CA ASN A 176 10.34 -10.27 -9.70
C ASN A 176 9.35 -10.54 -10.86
N ASP A 177 8.04 -10.37 -10.63
CA ASP A 177 7.03 -10.49 -11.68
C ASP A 177 7.21 -9.40 -12.76
N LEU A 178 7.47 -8.15 -12.34
CA LEU A 178 7.74 -7.04 -13.26
C LEU A 178 8.99 -7.28 -14.10
N ILE A 179 10.08 -7.77 -13.51
CA ILE A 179 11.31 -8.12 -14.25
C ILE A 179 11.02 -9.20 -15.30
N GLY A 180 10.27 -10.26 -14.93
CA GLY A 180 9.88 -11.30 -15.87
C GLY A 180 9.03 -10.78 -17.05
N LYS A 181 8.10 -9.86 -16.80
CA LYS A 181 7.31 -9.20 -17.86
C LYS A 181 8.19 -8.34 -18.77
N LEU A 182 9.13 -7.60 -18.19
CA LEU A 182 10.10 -6.80 -18.96
C LEU A 182 11.00 -7.67 -19.84
N ASP A 183 11.40 -8.85 -19.36
CA ASP A 183 12.16 -9.82 -20.17
C ASP A 183 11.33 -10.35 -21.36
N ASN A 184 10.05 -10.65 -21.12
CA ASN A 184 9.16 -11.06 -22.21
C ASN A 184 8.95 -9.95 -23.26
N MET A 185 8.89 -8.68 -22.83
CA MET A 185 8.78 -7.54 -23.76
C MET A 185 10.02 -7.43 -24.68
N LEU A 186 11.22 -7.72 -24.18
CA LEU A 186 12.42 -7.74 -25.02
C LEU A 186 12.30 -8.74 -26.17
N SER A 187 11.73 -9.91 -25.91
CA SER A 187 11.50 -10.92 -26.96
C SER A 187 10.51 -10.43 -28.03
N LEU A 188 9.50 -9.62 -27.64
CA LEU A 188 8.58 -9.00 -28.61
C LEU A 188 9.29 -7.94 -29.46
N VAL A 189 10.19 -7.16 -28.85
CA VAL A 189 11.01 -6.17 -29.56
C VAL A 189 11.96 -6.88 -30.54
N ASP A 190 12.64 -7.97 -30.12
CA ASP A 190 13.49 -8.77 -30.96
C ASP A 190 12.74 -9.28 -32.23
N PHE A 191 11.50 -9.78 -32.05
CA PHE A 191 10.67 -10.20 -33.17
C PHE A 191 10.38 -9.05 -34.15
N ILE A 192 10.03 -7.86 -33.65
CA ILE A 192 9.74 -6.69 -34.49
C ILE A 192 11.00 -6.29 -35.29
N GLU A 193 12.18 -6.26 -34.65
CA GLU A 193 13.47 -5.96 -35.30
C GLU A 193 13.82 -6.97 -36.40
N GLU A 194 13.56 -8.27 -36.16
CA GLU A 194 13.82 -9.31 -37.14
C GLU A 194 12.81 -9.32 -38.30
N ARG A 195 11.56 -8.94 -38.06
CA ARG A 195 10.49 -8.93 -39.06
C ARG A 195 10.57 -7.72 -39.99
N SER A 196 10.92 -6.53 -39.45
CA SER A 196 10.93 -5.26 -40.18
C SER A 196 11.69 -5.31 -41.52
N PRO A 197 12.94 -5.83 -41.63
CA PRO A 197 13.63 -5.92 -42.92
C PRO A 197 12.95 -6.88 -43.90
N LYS A 198 12.33 -7.96 -43.43
CA LYS A 198 11.62 -8.92 -44.27
C LYS A 198 10.39 -8.29 -44.93
N VAL A 199 9.69 -7.41 -44.23
CA VAL A 199 8.54 -6.67 -44.79
C VAL A 199 8.97 -5.81 -45.99
N ILE A 200 10.16 -5.18 -45.92
CA ILE A 200 10.70 -4.36 -47.00
C ILE A 200 11.05 -5.25 -48.22
N GLU A 201 11.66 -6.42 -48.00
CA GLU A 201 11.98 -7.39 -49.05
C GLU A 201 10.70 -7.93 -49.70
N GLU A 202 9.70 -8.29 -48.92
CA GLU A 202 8.41 -8.78 -49.43
C GLU A 202 7.69 -7.69 -50.24
N TYR A 203 7.71 -6.43 -49.79
CA TYR A 203 7.16 -5.31 -50.52
C TYR A 203 7.86 -5.09 -51.85
N ARG A 204 9.20 -5.10 -51.86
CA ARG A 204 9.99 -5.00 -53.09
C ARG A 204 9.59 -6.06 -54.12
N LYS A 205 9.57 -7.34 -53.70
CA LYS A 205 9.19 -8.46 -54.58
C LYS A 205 7.77 -8.31 -55.11
N LYS A 206 6.82 -7.96 -54.25
CA LYS A 206 5.42 -7.73 -54.65
C LYS A 206 5.30 -6.60 -55.65
N LEU A 207 6.09 -5.52 -55.51
CA LEU A 207 6.11 -4.40 -56.44
C LEU A 207 6.70 -4.81 -57.79
N GLU A 208 7.83 -5.54 -57.81
CA GLU A 208 8.45 -6.07 -59.00
C GLU A 208 7.50 -6.99 -59.80
N ASP A 209 6.83 -7.94 -59.11
CA ASP A 209 5.87 -8.85 -59.73
C ASP A 209 4.67 -8.10 -60.31
N LYS A 210 4.13 -7.14 -59.59
CA LYS A 210 2.99 -6.31 -60.06
C LYS A 210 3.34 -5.44 -61.27
N VAL A 211 4.57 -4.92 -61.32
CA VAL A 211 5.05 -4.12 -62.48
C VAL A 211 5.27 -5.03 -63.68
N LYS A 212 5.82 -6.25 -63.51
CA LYS A 212 5.96 -7.26 -64.60
C LYS A 212 4.62 -7.62 -65.19
N ASP A 213 3.62 -7.89 -64.38
CA ASP A 213 2.26 -8.24 -64.84
C ASP A 213 1.60 -7.12 -65.66
N MET A 214 1.84 -5.83 -65.29
CA MET A 214 1.28 -4.68 -65.97
C MET A 214 1.96 -4.35 -67.31
N LEU A 215 3.25 -4.57 -67.41
CA LEU A 215 4.06 -4.09 -68.57
C LEU A 215 4.18 -5.08 -69.71
N GLN A 216 3.78 -6.34 -69.58
CA GLN A 216 3.74 -7.44 -70.54
C GLN A 216 4.98 -7.63 -71.47
N SER A 217 5.82 -6.62 -71.68
CA SER A 217 7.05 -6.74 -72.57
C SER A 217 8.01 -5.54 -72.48
N THR A 218 7.79 -4.58 -71.58
CA THR A 218 8.63 -3.37 -71.47
C THR A 218 9.67 -3.57 -70.37
N THR A 219 10.88 -3.06 -70.57
CA THR A 219 11.96 -3.08 -69.55
C THR A 219 11.54 -2.30 -68.34
N ILE A 220 11.63 -2.95 -67.17
CA ILE A 220 11.36 -2.33 -65.87
C ILE A 220 12.46 -1.32 -65.54
N ASP A 221 12.10 -0.11 -65.21
CA ASP A 221 13.05 0.88 -64.66
C ASP A 221 13.33 0.56 -63.19
N GLU A 222 14.42 -0.13 -62.92
CA GLU A 222 14.83 -0.54 -61.56
C GLU A 222 15.05 0.66 -60.65
N SER A 223 15.43 1.83 -61.18
CA SER A 223 15.64 3.05 -60.36
C SER A 223 14.37 3.55 -59.76
N ARG A 224 13.23 3.43 -60.45
CA ARG A 224 11.89 3.79 -59.95
C ARG A 224 11.40 2.83 -58.86
N ILE A 225 11.64 1.51 -59.07
CA ILE A 225 11.31 0.51 -58.02
C ILE A 225 12.14 0.78 -56.77
N LEU A 226 13.44 1.02 -56.89
CA LEU A 226 14.32 1.31 -55.77
C LEU A 226 13.87 2.59 -55.00
N THR A 227 13.50 3.64 -55.73
CA THR A 227 12.98 4.88 -55.11
C THR A 227 11.71 4.63 -54.30
N GLU A 228 10.76 3.88 -54.87
CA GLU A 228 9.50 3.55 -54.16
C GLU A 228 9.72 2.68 -52.91
N VAL A 229 10.61 1.68 -53.02
CA VAL A 229 11.02 0.81 -51.91
C VAL A 229 11.69 1.63 -50.80
N THR A 230 12.53 2.60 -51.16
CA THR A 230 13.18 3.48 -50.16
C THR A 230 12.18 4.34 -49.46
N ILE A 231 11.22 4.97 -50.16
CA ILE A 231 10.15 5.78 -49.55
C ILE A 231 9.30 4.90 -48.63
N PHE A 232 8.98 3.68 -49.07
CA PHE A 232 8.22 2.74 -48.20
C PHE A 232 9.01 2.35 -46.95
N ALA A 233 10.31 2.01 -47.12
CA ALA A 233 11.18 1.65 -46.00
C ALA A 233 11.28 2.77 -44.97
N ASP A 234 11.48 4.03 -45.40
CA ASP A 234 11.50 5.20 -44.48
C ASP A 234 10.20 5.35 -43.72
N LYS A 235 9.05 5.13 -44.37
CA LYS A 235 7.73 5.28 -43.78
C LYS A 235 7.45 4.26 -42.66
N ILE A 236 7.91 3.01 -42.86
CA ILE A 236 7.67 1.92 -41.89
C ILE A 236 8.85 1.70 -40.92
N CYS A 237 9.91 2.51 -41.02
CA CYS A 237 11.10 2.37 -40.19
C CYS A 237 10.73 2.56 -38.71
N VAL A 238 11.02 1.56 -37.91
CA VAL A 238 10.74 1.53 -36.43
C VAL A 238 12.02 1.38 -35.60
N ASP A 239 13.19 1.49 -36.23
CA ASP A 239 14.48 1.22 -35.59
C ASP A 239 14.76 2.14 -34.40
N GLU A 240 14.38 3.43 -34.51
CA GLU A 240 14.55 4.38 -33.44
C GLU A 240 13.65 4.02 -32.24
N GLU A 241 12.39 3.65 -32.49
CA GLU A 241 11.42 3.28 -31.49
C GLU A 241 11.81 1.98 -30.77
N THR A 242 12.32 0.97 -31.49
CA THR A 242 12.76 -0.28 -30.87
C THR A 242 14.00 -0.08 -30.01
N VAL A 243 14.99 0.70 -30.46
CA VAL A 243 16.18 1.05 -29.68
C VAL A 243 15.80 1.85 -28.41
N ARG A 244 14.91 2.83 -28.53
CA ARG A 244 14.40 3.59 -27.37
C ARG A 244 13.65 2.70 -26.41
N LEU A 245 12.76 1.85 -26.90
CA LEU A 245 11.98 0.92 -26.11
C LEU A 245 12.87 -0.04 -25.33
N ARG A 246 13.88 -0.61 -25.97
CA ARG A 246 14.90 -1.46 -25.34
C ARG A 246 15.63 -0.71 -24.21
N SER A 247 16.04 0.52 -24.48
CA SER A 247 16.69 1.38 -23.48
C SER A 247 15.79 1.66 -22.29
N HIS A 248 14.49 1.92 -22.52
CA HIS A 248 13.51 2.13 -21.45
C HIS A 248 13.27 0.86 -20.63
N ILE A 249 13.15 -0.31 -21.26
CA ILE A 249 13.01 -1.59 -20.57
C ILE A 249 14.20 -1.85 -19.64
N GLU A 250 15.43 -1.72 -20.16
CA GLU A 250 16.65 -1.91 -19.35
C GLU A 250 16.78 -0.85 -18.25
N GLY A 251 16.40 0.39 -18.53
CA GLY A 251 16.34 1.47 -17.55
C GLY A 251 15.37 1.16 -16.42
N MET A 252 14.19 0.63 -16.74
CA MET A 252 13.20 0.22 -15.74
C MET A 252 13.69 -0.94 -14.87
N LYS A 253 14.29 -1.97 -15.47
CA LYS A 253 14.90 -3.08 -14.72
C LYS A 253 15.96 -2.60 -13.75
N LYS A 254 16.84 -1.68 -14.18
CA LYS A 254 17.88 -1.10 -13.35
C LYS A 254 17.31 -0.35 -12.15
N GLU A 255 16.24 0.43 -12.34
CA GLU A 255 15.58 1.14 -11.23
C GLU A 255 14.89 0.17 -10.26
N LEU A 256 14.22 -0.87 -10.77
CA LEU A 256 13.61 -1.91 -9.93
C LEU A 256 14.66 -2.69 -9.11
N LEU A 257 15.81 -2.98 -9.70
CA LEU A 257 16.92 -3.65 -8.97
C LEU A 257 17.59 -2.75 -7.94
N LYS A 258 17.63 -1.44 -8.19
CA LYS A 258 18.17 -0.46 -7.23
C LYS A 258 17.33 -0.37 -5.96
N GLY A 259 16.01 -0.55 -6.09
CA GLY A 259 15.08 -0.47 -4.98
C GLY A 259 14.87 0.93 -4.42
N GLY A 260 14.17 1.01 -3.28
CA GLY A 260 13.77 2.27 -2.66
C GLY A 260 12.49 2.85 -3.29
N SER A 261 12.22 4.13 -3.08
CA SER A 261 11.00 4.79 -3.59
C SER A 261 11.13 5.09 -5.09
N VAL A 262 10.96 4.06 -5.92
CA VAL A 262 11.14 4.11 -7.37
C VAL A 262 9.84 4.33 -8.16
N GLY A 263 8.68 4.21 -7.52
CA GLY A 263 7.38 4.15 -8.19
C GLY A 263 7.12 5.27 -9.21
N ARG A 264 7.42 6.54 -8.87
CA ARG A 264 7.23 7.67 -9.81
C ARG A 264 8.13 7.59 -11.03
N LYS A 265 9.38 7.14 -10.85
CA LYS A 265 10.36 7.07 -11.94
C LYS A 265 10.01 5.95 -12.91
N VAL A 266 9.63 4.79 -12.39
CA VAL A 266 9.22 3.67 -13.22
C VAL A 266 7.87 3.91 -13.93
N ASP A 267 6.94 4.65 -13.31
CA ASP A 267 5.70 5.08 -13.98
C ASP A 267 6.00 6.01 -15.17
N PHE A 268 6.93 6.95 -15.02
CA PHE A 268 7.37 7.81 -16.14
C PHE A 268 7.99 6.97 -17.26
N ILE A 269 8.87 6.01 -16.94
CA ILE A 269 9.48 5.12 -17.93
C ILE A 269 8.40 4.30 -18.66
N ALA A 270 7.38 3.79 -17.94
CA ALA A 270 6.26 3.06 -18.54
C ALA A 270 5.46 3.93 -19.52
N GLN A 271 5.29 5.23 -19.24
CA GLN A 271 4.63 6.17 -20.15
C GLN A 271 5.44 6.36 -21.45
N GLU A 272 6.77 6.48 -21.36
CA GLU A 272 7.63 6.56 -22.55
C GLU A 272 7.58 5.25 -23.34
N MET A 273 7.63 4.09 -22.67
CA MET A 273 7.47 2.78 -23.35
C MET A 273 6.13 2.70 -24.10
N ASN A 274 5.04 3.18 -23.52
CA ASN A 274 3.73 3.21 -24.17
C ASN A 274 3.73 4.14 -25.40
N ARG A 275 4.45 5.26 -25.33
CA ARG A 275 4.61 6.18 -26.45
C ARG A 275 5.35 5.50 -27.62
N GLU A 276 6.48 4.84 -27.36
CA GLU A 276 7.25 4.16 -28.40
C GLU A 276 6.42 3.01 -29.01
N SER A 277 5.73 2.20 -28.22
CA SER A 277 4.87 1.12 -28.72
C SER A 277 3.72 1.64 -29.60
N ASN A 278 3.11 2.78 -29.25
CA ASN A 278 2.10 3.43 -30.09
C ASN A 278 2.67 3.90 -31.44
N THR A 279 3.91 4.41 -31.46
CA THR A 279 4.58 4.84 -32.68
C THR A 279 4.88 3.65 -33.58
N ILE A 280 5.39 2.54 -33.03
CA ILE A 280 5.60 1.28 -33.75
C ILE A 280 4.29 0.81 -34.39
N LEU A 281 3.20 0.78 -33.62
CA LEU A 281 1.89 0.37 -34.13
C LEU A 281 1.39 1.28 -35.25
N SER A 282 1.59 2.59 -35.16
CA SER A 282 1.15 3.57 -36.16
C SER A 282 1.96 3.53 -37.48
N LYS A 283 3.24 3.14 -37.39
CA LYS A 283 4.13 2.97 -38.55
C LYS A 283 4.00 1.60 -39.19
N SER A 284 3.49 0.61 -38.47
CA SER A 284 3.37 -0.77 -38.95
C SER A 284 2.41 -0.86 -40.12
N ASN A 285 2.86 -1.54 -41.18
CA ASN A 285 2.07 -1.90 -42.35
C ASN A 285 2.06 -3.44 -42.56
N ASP A 286 2.48 -4.17 -41.58
CA ASP A 286 2.53 -5.64 -41.52
C ASP A 286 1.68 -6.15 -40.39
N MET A 287 0.91 -7.22 -40.63
CA MET A 287 -0.05 -7.74 -39.61
C MET A 287 0.67 -8.37 -38.42
N GLU A 288 1.79 -9.08 -38.68
CA GLU A 288 2.56 -9.73 -37.62
C GLU A 288 3.21 -8.70 -36.68
N ILE A 289 3.79 -7.63 -37.25
CA ILE A 289 4.34 -6.51 -36.44
C ILE A 289 3.23 -5.80 -35.65
N SER A 290 2.06 -5.57 -36.27
CA SER A 290 0.92 -4.93 -35.59
C SER A 290 0.43 -5.77 -34.42
N ASP A 291 0.30 -7.08 -34.57
CA ASP A 291 -0.11 -7.99 -33.52
C ASP A 291 0.88 -7.99 -32.35
N GLN A 292 2.18 -8.05 -32.64
CA GLN A 292 3.20 -7.99 -31.59
C GLN A 292 3.22 -6.62 -30.88
N ALA A 293 3.02 -5.53 -31.61
CA ALA A 293 2.94 -4.19 -31.02
C ALA A 293 1.71 -4.01 -30.11
N ILE A 294 0.58 -4.64 -30.45
CA ILE A 294 -0.64 -4.66 -29.60
C ILE A 294 -0.37 -5.47 -28.32
N ILE A 295 0.27 -6.64 -28.44
CA ILE A 295 0.65 -7.45 -27.28
C ILE A 295 1.61 -6.66 -26.39
N LEU A 296 2.64 -6.05 -26.95
CA LEU A 296 3.62 -5.23 -26.27
C LEU A 296 2.94 -4.08 -25.49
N LYS A 297 2.04 -3.36 -26.13
CA LYS A 297 1.25 -2.29 -25.49
C LYS A 297 0.42 -2.82 -24.31
N THR A 298 -0.20 -3.97 -24.48
CA THR A 298 -1.00 -4.61 -23.42
C THR A 298 -0.13 -4.98 -22.22
N GLU A 299 1.05 -5.52 -22.45
CA GLU A 299 2.00 -5.87 -21.38
C GLU A 299 2.53 -4.61 -20.69
N ILE A 300 2.78 -3.52 -21.42
CA ILE A 300 3.19 -2.22 -20.82
C ILE A 300 2.10 -1.68 -19.89
N GLU A 301 0.82 -1.73 -20.29
CA GLU A 301 -0.28 -1.28 -19.41
C GLU A 301 -0.41 -2.17 -18.16
N LYS A 302 -0.27 -3.49 -18.27
CA LYS A 302 -0.23 -4.39 -17.11
C LYS A 302 0.91 -4.05 -16.15
N VAL A 303 2.11 -3.78 -16.67
CA VAL A 303 3.26 -3.34 -15.88
C VAL A 303 2.95 -2.01 -15.19
N ARG A 304 2.33 -1.06 -15.90
CA ARG A 304 1.97 0.24 -15.34
C ARG A 304 0.96 0.15 -14.20
N GLU A 305 -0.04 -0.71 -14.31
CA GLU A 305 -1.01 -0.97 -13.23
C GLU A 305 -0.31 -1.54 -11.98
N GLN A 306 0.62 -2.48 -12.16
CA GLN A 306 1.36 -3.06 -11.04
C GLN A 306 2.32 -2.06 -10.38
N ILE A 307 2.96 -1.19 -11.15
CA ILE A 307 3.84 -0.12 -10.65
C ILE A 307 3.09 0.81 -9.68
N GLN A 308 1.78 1.04 -9.88
CA GLN A 308 0.98 1.85 -8.97
C GLN A 308 0.91 1.29 -7.54
N ASN A 309 1.21 0.00 -7.36
CA ASN A 309 1.25 -0.66 -6.06
C ASN A 309 2.64 -0.71 -5.42
N ILE A 310 3.64 -0.04 -6.00
CA ILE A 310 5.03 0.01 -5.53
C ILE A 310 5.32 1.35 -4.84
N GLU A 311 5.98 1.24 -3.67
CA GLU A 311 6.51 2.37 -2.89
C GLU A 311 8.02 2.32 -2.79
#